data_05684c8a34bc61d3b64896418a4523a7
#
_entry.id   05684c8a34bc61d3b64896418a4523a7
#
_cell.length_a   1.000
_cell.length_b   1.000
_cell.length_c   1.000
_cell.angle_alpha   90.00
_cell.angle_beta   90.00
_cell.angle_gamma   90.00
#
_symmetry.space_group_name_H-M   'P 1'
#
loop_
_entity.id
_entity.type
_entity.pdbx_description
1 polymer ?
#
loop_
_entity_poly.entity_id
_entity_poly.type
_entity_poly.pdbx_seq_one_letter_code
_entity_poly.pdbx_strand_id
1 'polypeptide(L)'
;MKKILLTLALALTCCWASAINSDDLFNKFKDAENAQFMTIPQEMLAMAMAQNQGTDEAQKKVTEKINSLDILQFENADAATIKQVVDMVNDFDDTYEELVRSNEDGEQVIIKMKRDGERYSEMLIFQADAKECAIVRMNGNFAPDELNQLSKMGM
;
A
#
# COMPACT_ATOMS: atom_id res chain seq x y z
N MET A 1 -1.22 50.45 -17.94
CA MET A 1 -1.16 49.19 -18.72
C MET A 1 -0.11 48.20 -18.21
N LYS A 2 1.00 48.60 -17.61
CA LYS A 2 2.00 47.67 -17.08
C LYS A 2 1.59 46.92 -15.81
N LYS A 3 0.55 47.32 -15.09
CA LYS A 3 0.08 46.67 -13.85
C LYS A 3 -0.92 45.53 -14.08
N ILE A 4 -1.49 45.41 -15.25
CA ILE A 4 -2.47 44.34 -15.58
C ILE A 4 -1.76 43.11 -16.08
N LEU A 5 -0.56 43.22 -16.66
CA LEU A 5 0.23 42.10 -17.14
C LEU A 5 0.90 41.29 -16.00
N LEU A 6 1.09 41.92 -14.84
CA LEU A 6 1.72 41.26 -13.68
C LEU A 6 0.74 40.37 -12.87
N THR A 7 -0.56 40.66 -12.97
CA THR A 7 -1.60 39.92 -12.27
C THR A 7 -2.02 38.64 -13.02
N LEU A 8 -1.78 38.57 -14.31
CA LEU A 8 -2.11 37.38 -15.12
C LEU A 8 -1.07 36.28 -15.04
N ALA A 9 0.16 36.62 -14.65
CA ALA A 9 1.26 35.64 -14.48
C ALA A 9 1.19 34.85 -13.16
N LEU A 10 0.41 35.32 -12.19
CA LEU A 10 0.28 34.67 -10.86
C LEU A 10 -0.84 33.65 -10.79
N ALA A 11 -1.68 33.54 -11.81
CA ALA A 11 -2.82 32.62 -11.82
C ALA A 11 -2.52 31.26 -12.48
N LEU A 12 -1.29 31.00 -12.95
CA LEU A 12 -0.88 29.77 -13.62
C LEU A 12 0.02 28.86 -12.78
N THR A 13 0.18 29.13 -11.50
CA THR A 13 0.61 28.10 -10.55
C THR A 13 -0.58 27.24 -10.15
N CYS A 14 -1.25 26.64 -11.13
CA CYS A 14 -2.10 25.49 -10.87
C CYS A 14 -1.21 24.43 -10.23
N CYS A 15 -1.43 24.19 -8.94
CA CYS A 15 -0.96 23.04 -8.22
C CYS A 15 -1.20 21.79 -9.08
N TRP A 16 -0.17 21.30 -9.72
CA TRP A 16 -0.13 19.91 -10.11
C TRP A 16 -0.03 19.14 -8.81
N ALA A 17 -1.15 18.96 -8.13
CA ALA A 17 -1.26 17.92 -7.12
C ALA A 17 -1.12 16.63 -7.89
N SER A 18 0.11 16.12 -7.97
CA SER A 18 0.36 14.78 -8.50
C SER A 18 -0.41 13.83 -7.60
N ALA A 19 -1.32 13.07 -8.19
CA ALA A 19 -2.01 12.01 -7.48
C ALA A 19 -0.97 11.07 -6.88
N ILE A 20 -0.98 10.92 -5.56
CA ILE A 20 -0.02 10.06 -4.83
C ILE A 20 -0.52 8.62 -4.89
N ASN A 21 0.37 7.69 -5.14
CA ASN A 21 0.09 6.27 -5.19
C ASN A 21 1.11 5.46 -4.40
N SER A 22 0.95 4.15 -4.37
CA SER A 22 1.85 3.26 -3.63
C SER A 22 3.28 3.27 -4.19
N ASP A 23 3.47 3.45 -5.49
CA ASP A 23 4.82 3.53 -6.09
C ASP A 23 5.59 4.73 -5.56
N ASP A 24 4.91 5.88 -5.39
CA ASP A 24 5.53 7.08 -4.81
C ASP A 24 5.97 6.82 -3.37
N LEU A 25 5.15 6.11 -2.60
CA LEU A 25 5.46 5.74 -1.22
C LEU A 25 6.69 4.81 -1.16
N PHE A 26 6.69 3.71 -1.92
CA PHE A 26 7.81 2.78 -1.95
C PHE A 26 9.09 3.44 -2.47
N ASN A 27 9.02 4.25 -3.53
CA ASN A 27 10.17 4.96 -4.08
C ASN A 27 10.76 5.98 -3.10
N LYS A 28 9.93 6.61 -2.27
CA LYS A 28 10.39 7.56 -1.26
C LYS A 28 11.15 6.90 -0.12
N PHE A 29 10.71 5.72 0.32
CA PHE A 29 11.19 5.12 1.57
C PHE A 29 12.07 3.88 1.41
N LYS A 30 12.09 3.21 0.25
CA LYS A 30 12.86 1.96 0.05
C LYS A 30 14.36 2.07 0.31
N ASP A 31 14.93 3.28 0.15
CA ASP A 31 16.35 3.57 0.36
C ASP A 31 16.61 4.33 1.67
N ALA A 32 15.62 4.44 2.57
CA ALA A 32 15.79 5.08 3.86
C ALA A 32 16.72 4.26 4.78
N GLU A 33 17.47 4.93 5.63
CA GLU A 33 18.56 4.33 6.44
C GLU A 33 18.09 3.15 7.32
N ASN A 34 16.86 3.21 7.83
CA ASN A 34 16.29 2.16 8.69
C ASN A 34 15.22 1.32 7.98
N ALA A 35 15.17 1.38 6.65
CA ALA A 35 14.20 0.65 5.86
C ALA A 35 14.81 -0.63 5.27
N GLN A 36 14.05 -1.70 5.33
CA GLN A 36 14.32 -2.94 4.60
C GLN A 36 13.25 -3.10 3.54
N PHE A 37 13.67 -3.18 2.28
CA PHE A 37 12.76 -3.40 1.15
C PHE A 37 13.04 -4.74 0.50
N MET A 38 11.97 -5.50 0.25
CA MET A 38 12.04 -6.81 -0.40
C MET A 38 10.86 -6.99 -1.36
N THR A 39 11.13 -7.54 -2.53
CA THR A 39 10.12 -7.99 -3.48
C THR A 39 10.14 -9.50 -3.59
N ILE A 40 8.99 -10.15 -3.42
CA ILE A 40 8.81 -11.59 -3.57
C ILE A 40 7.97 -11.83 -4.83
N PRO A 41 8.53 -12.38 -5.90
CA PRO A 41 7.80 -12.68 -7.12
C PRO A 41 6.90 -13.90 -6.96
N GLN A 42 5.93 -14.06 -7.88
CA GLN A 42 4.92 -15.12 -7.84
C GLN A 42 5.55 -16.52 -7.73
N GLU A 43 6.62 -16.78 -8.43
CA GLU A 43 7.30 -18.08 -8.44
C GLU A 43 7.79 -18.47 -7.03
N MET A 44 8.33 -17.51 -6.28
CA MET A 44 8.77 -17.76 -4.90
C MET A 44 7.59 -17.95 -3.96
N LEU A 45 6.50 -17.22 -4.14
CA LEU A 45 5.27 -17.42 -3.38
C LEU A 45 4.70 -18.82 -3.62
N ALA A 46 4.62 -19.25 -4.89
CA ALA A 46 4.16 -20.58 -5.26
C ALA A 46 5.02 -21.69 -4.66
N MET A 47 6.34 -21.52 -4.64
CA MET A 47 7.28 -22.49 -4.01
C MET A 47 7.07 -22.57 -2.49
N ALA A 48 6.90 -21.44 -1.81
CA ALA A 48 6.66 -21.40 -0.37
C ALA A 48 5.34 -22.09 0.00
N MET A 49 4.30 -21.89 -0.81
CA MET A 49 3.00 -22.54 -0.61
C MET A 49 3.05 -24.05 -0.87
N ALA A 50 3.83 -24.49 -1.86
CA ALA A 50 3.99 -25.91 -2.17
C ALA A 50 4.68 -26.68 -1.04
N GLN A 51 5.51 -26.02 -0.23
CA GLN A 51 6.19 -26.63 0.92
C GLN A 51 5.28 -26.73 2.16
N ASN A 52 4.23 -25.91 2.25
CA ASN A 52 3.27 -25.93 3.34
C ASN A 52 2.14 -26.94 3.04
N GLN A 53 2.27 -28.16 3.53
CA GLN A 53 1.30 -29.26 3.31
C GLN A 53 -0.08 -29.04 3.94
N GLY A 54 -0.30 -27.95 4.66
CA GLY A 54 -1.58 -27.57 5.31
C GLY A 54 -2.33 -26.44 4.63
N THR A 55 -1.91 -26.01 3.43
CA THR A 55 -2.52 -24.86 2.76
C THR A 55 -3.87 -25.24 2.16
N ASP A 56 -4.93 -24.57 2.59
CA ASP A 56 -6.29 -24.74 2.08
C ASP A 56 -6.35 -24.39 0.59
N GLU A 57 -7.23 -25.07 -0.16
CA GLU A 57 -7.46 -24.79 -1.58
C GLU A 57 -7.87 -23.34 -1.86
N ALA A 58 -8.58 -22.70 -0.92
CA ALA A 58 -8.94 -21.30 -0.99
C ALA A 58 -7.71 -20.39 -0.95
N GLN A 59 -6.75 -20.68 -0.08
CA GLN A 59 -5.50 -19.94 0.02
C GLN A 59 -4.66 -20.09 -1.25
N LYS A 60 -4.59 -21.28 -1.83
CA LYS A 60 -3.91 -21.51 -3.12
C LYS A 60 -4.49 -20.66 -4.23
N LYS A 61 -5.82 -20.65 -4.38
CA LYS A 61 -6.50 -19.87 -5.42
C LYS A 61 -6.24 -18.37 -5.30
N VAL A 62 -6.17 -17.85 -4.08
CA VAL A 62 -5.85 -16.42 -3.85
C VAL A 62 -4.39 -16.14 -4.17
N THR A 63 -3.46 -17.02 -3.74
CA THR A 63 -2.02 -16.85 -3.98
C THR A 63 -1.68 -16.91 -5.47
N GLU A 64 -2.37 -17.73 -6.25
CA GLU A 64 -2.22 -17.80 -7.71
C GLU A 64 -2.55 -16.48 -8.43
N LYS A 65 -3.30 -15.59 -7.78
CA LYS A 65 -3.67 -14.27 -8.30
C LYS A 65 -2.72 -13.16 -7.88
N ILE A 66 -1.79 -13.45 -6.97
CA ILE A 66 -0.77 -12.51 -6.54
C ILE A 66 0.41 -12.62 -7.51
N ASN A 67 0.73 -11.53 -8.19
CA ASN A 67 1.87 -11.46 -9.10
C ASN A 67 3.17 -11.19 -8.35
N SER A 68 3.11 -10.39 -7.30
CA SER A 68 4.25 -10.08 -6.44
C SER A 68 3.81 -9.54 -5.08
N LEU A 69 4.69 -9.70 -4.10
CA LEU A 69 4.62 -9.06 -2.80
C LEU A 69 5.79 -8.10 -2.64
N ASP A 70 5.51 -6.84 -2.36
CA ASP A 70 6.51 -5.86 -1.97
C ASP A 70 6.34 -5.59 -0.47
N ILE A 71 7.42 -5.72 0.26
CA ILE A 71 7.47 -5.52 1.71
C ILE A 71 8.46 -4.40 2.01
N LEU A 72 8.01 -3.38 2.69
CA LEU A 72 8.83 -2.30 3.21
C LEU A 72 8.65 -2.28 4.73
N GLN A 73 9.72 -2.51 5.45
CA GLN A 73 9.71 -2.56 6.91
C GLN A 73 10.74 -1.58 7.47
N PHE A 74 10.35 -0.87 8.51
CA PHE A 74 11.24 0.01 9.25
C PHE A 74 11.51 -0.57 10.64
N GLU A 75 12.78 -0.75 10.96
CA GLU A 75 13.23 -1.10 12.31
C GLU A 75 13.50 0.18 13.09
N ASN A 76 12.94 0.29 14.30
CA ASN A 76 13.06 1.46 15.15
C ASN A 76 12.64 2.77 14.42
N ALA A 77 11.52 2.74 13.70
CA ALA A 77 10.96 3.90 13.05
C ALA A 77 10.67 5.01 14.07
N ASP A 78 11.11 6.22 13.78
CA ASP A 78 10.73 7.37 14.59
C ASP A 78 9.27 7.80 14.28
N ALA A 79 8.66 8.50 15.23
CA ALA A 79 7.28 8.97 15.08
C ALA A 79 7.09 9.89 13.86
N ALA A 80 8.14 10.61 13.44
CA ALA A 80 8.08 11.47 12.27
C ALA A 80 8.02 10.67 10.98
N THR A 81 8.80 9.59 10.87
CA THR A 81 8.77 8.67 9.72
C THR A 81 7.42 7.97 9.63
N ILE A 82 6.91 7.41 10.74
CA ILE A 82 5.58 6.79 10.78
C ILE A 82 4.51 7.77 10.32
N LYS A 83 4.54 9.00 10.84
CA LYS A 83 3.59 10.04 10.45
C LYS A 83 3.67 10.36 8.95
N GLN A 84 4.85 10.47 8.37
CA GLN A 84 5.01 10.73 6.93
C GLN A 84 4.42 9.59 6.08
N VAL A 85 4.62 8.35 6.48
CA VAL A 85 4.03 7.19 5.79
C VAL A 85 2.51 7.24 5.87
N VAL A 86 1.95 7.48 7.07
CA VAL A 86 0.49 7.61 7.27
C VAL A 86 -0.09 8.74 6.43
N ASP A 87 0.55 9.92 6.44
CA ASP A 87 0.11 11.06 5.66
C ASP A 87 0.07 10.70 4.15
N MET A 88 1.10 10.04 3.62
CA MET A 88 1.12 9.60 2.23
C MET A 88 0.02 8.56 1.92
N VAL A 89 -0.20 7.59 2.80
CA VAL A 89 -1.27 6.59 2.65
C VAL A 89 -2.65 7.26 2.66
N ASN A 90 -2.84 8.31 3.47
CA ASN A 90 -4.07 9.08 3.49
C ASN A 90 -4.28 9.90 2.21
N ASP A 91 -3.20 10.37 1.59
CA ASP A 91 -3.22 11.23 0.41
C ASP A 91 -3.24 10.43 -0.92
N PHE A 92 -3.39 9.11 -0.87
CA PHE A 92 -3.54 8.30 -2.08
C PHE A 92 -4.74 8.75 -2.90
N ASP A 93 -4.60 8.67 -4.23
CA ASP A 93 -5.61 9.10 -5.19
C ASP A 93 -6.94 8.32 -5.07
N ASP A 94 -7.95 8.80 -5.79
CA ASP A 94 -9.32 8.27 -5.75
C ASP A 94 -9.46 6.83 -6.28
N THR A 95 -8.39 6.24 -6.85
CA THR A 95 -8.40 4.83 -7.27
C THR A 95 -8.25 3.88 -6.10
N TYR A 96 -7.82 4.39 -4.92
CA TYR A 96 -7.69 3.59 -3.71
C TYR A 96 -8.93 3.70 -2.83
N GLU A 97 -9.50 2.56 -2.50
CA GLU A 97 -10.59 2.40 -1.53
C GLU A 97 -10.03 1.91 -0.20
N GLU A 98 -10.39 2.57 0.88
CA GLU A 98 -10.05 2.13 2.23
C GLU A 98 -11.03 1.07 2.70
N LEU A 99 -10.52 -0.12 3.02
CA LEU A 99 -11.34 -1.23 3.52
C LEU A 99 -11.34 -1.31 5.04
N VAL A 100 -10.20 -1.05 5.66
CA VAL A 100 -10.01 -1.18 7.10
C VAL A 100 -9.19 0.00 7.61
N ARG A 101 -9.60 0.52 8.74
CA ARG A 101 -8.82 1.42 9.57
C ARG A 101 -9.07 1.06 11.03
N SER A 102 -8.03 0.64 11.72
CA SER A 102 -8.05 0.36 13.15
C SER A 102 -6.94 1.15 13.85
N ASN A 103 -7.21 1.53 15.07
CA ASN A 103 -6.24 2.12 15.99
C ASN A 103 -6.58 1.62 17.40
N GLU A 104 -6.00 0.49 17.76
CA GLU A 104 -6.24 -0.20 19.01
C GLU A 104 -4.92 -0.46 19.73
N ASP A 105 -4.88 -0.24 21.05
CA ASP A 105 -3.72 -0.53 21.91
C ASP A 105 -2.38 0.08 21.44
N GLY A 106 -2.43 1.20 20.67
CA GLY A 106 -1.25 1.85 20.11
C GLY A 106 -0.76 1.27 18.81
N GLU A 107 -1.46 0.29 18.27
CA GLU A 107 -1.23 -0.26 16.93
C GLU A 107 -2.22 0.35 15.93
N GLN A 108 -1.70 0.81 14.80
CA GLN A 108 -2.49 1.36 13.71
C GLN A 108 -2.42 0.42 12.51
N VAL A 109 -3.58 0.07 11.97
CA VAL A 109 -3.71 -0.73 10.74
C VAL A 109 -4.56 0.02 9.73
N ILE A 110 -4.08 0.11 8.49
CA ILE A 110 -4.83 0.66 7.36
C ILE A 110 -4.71 -0.32 6.20
N ILE A 111 -5.84 -0.72 5.63
CA ILE A 111 -5.88 -1.55 4.42
C ILE A 111 -6.57 -0.78 3.31
N LYS A 112 -5.88 -0.63 2.19
CA LYS A 112 -6.41 0.01 0.98
C LYS A 112 -6.32 -0.94 -0.21
N MET A 113 -7.30 -0.82 -1.10
CA MET A 113 -7.35 -1.55 -2.36
C MET A 113 -7.34 -0.57 -3.53
N LYS A 114 -6.50 -0.83 -4.52
CA LYS A 114 -6.48 -0.05 -5.76
C LYS A 114 -7.45 -0.65 -6.77
N ARG A 115 -8.43 0.14 -7.16
CA ARG A 115 -9.42 -0.24 -8.17
C ARG A 115 -8.83 -0.13 -9.58
N ASP A 116 -9.12 -1.14 -10.39
CA ASP A 116 -8.84 -1.17 -11.83
C ASP A 116 -10.08 -1.74 -12.56
N GLY A 117 -10.95 -0.84 -13.02
CA GLY A 117 -12.25 -1.20 -13.58
C GLY A 117 -13.16 -1.86 -12.53
N GLU A 118 -13.60 -3.07 -12.81
CA GLU A 118 -14.44 -3.88 -11.90
C GLU A 118 -13.64 -4.79 -10.95
N ARG A 119 -12.31 -4.72 -11.02
CA ARG A 119 -11.40 -5.55 -10.22
C ARG A 119 -10.45 -4.67 -9.40
N TYR A 120 -9.62 -5.32 -8.61
CA TYR A 120 -8.57 -4.65 -7.85
C TYR A 120 -7.21 -5.18 -8.30
N SER A 121 -6.29 -4.26 -8.57
CA SER A 121 -4.93 -4.57 -9.04
C SER A 121 -3.90 -4.61 -7.92
N GLU A 122 -4.25 -4.09 -6.75
CA GLU A 122 -3.33 -3.95 -5.64
C GLU A 122 -4.08 -3.98 -4.30
N MET A 123 -3.49 -4.63 -3.32
CA MET A 123 -3.86 -4.48 -1.90
C MET A 123 -2.65 -3.94 -1.15
N LEU A 124 -2.85 -2.87 -0.40
CA LEU A 124 -1.84 -2.29 0.46
C LEU A 124 -2.27 -2.41 1.92
N ILE A 125 -1.40 -2.99 2.73
CA ILE A 125 -1.57 -3.13 4.16
C ILE A 125 -0.49 -2.30 4.83
N PHE A 126 -0.89 -1.31 5.59
CA PHE A 126 -0.03 -0.54 6.47
C PHE A 126 -0.29 -0.97 7.92
N GLN A 127 0.77 -1.22 8.66
CA GLN A 127 0.73 -1.53 10.08
C GLN A 127 1.85 -0.80 10.79
N ALA A 128 1.56 -0.14 11.88
CA ALA A 128 2.57 0.52 12.71
C ALA A 128 2.19 0.50 14.19
N ASP A 129 3.22 0.38 15.01
CA ASP A 129 3.15 0.61 16.45
C ASP A 129 4.14 1.71 16.87
N ALA A 130 4.50 1.80 18.13
CA ALA A 130 5.40 2.84 18.65
C ALA A 130 6.86 2.72 18.13
N LYS A 131 7.27 1.58 17.56
CA LYS A 131 8.66 1.28 17.19
C LYS A 131 8.82 0.69 15.79
N GLU A 132 7.81 0.01 15.31
CA GLU A 132 7.85 -0.74 14.07
C GLU A 132 6.81 -0.20 13.09
N CYS A 133 7.15 -0.19 11.83
CA CYS A 133 6.24 0.17 10.76
C CYS A 133 6.50 -0.78 9.59
N ALA A 134 5.43 -1.38 9.09
CA ALA A 134 5.50 -2.26 7.94
C ALA A 134 4.43 -1.87 6.92
N ILE A 135 4.82 -1.96 5.65
CA ILE A 135 3.92 -1.77 4.52
C ILE A 135 4.07 -2.99 3.62
N VAL A 136 2.97 -3.67 3.38
CA VAL A 136 2.92 -4.82 2.46
C VAL A 136 2.02 -4.45 1.29
N ARG A 137 2.55 -4.58 0.08
CA ARG A 137 1.81 -4.39 -1.15
C ARG A 137 1.71 -5.72 -1.90
N MET A 138 0.49 -6.17 -2.13
CA MET A 138 0.20 -7.33 -2.97
C MET A 138 -0.26 -6.82 -4.33
N ASN A 139 0.52 -7.08 -5.36
CA ASN A 139 0.13 -6.80 -6.74
C ASN A 139 -0.55 -8.05 -7.31
N GLY A 140 -1.68 -7.88 -7.98
CA GLY A 140 -2.43 -9.03 -8.49
C GLY A 140 -3.66 -8.63 -9.30
N ASN A 141 -4.62 -9.55 -9.35
CA ASN A 141 -5.90 -9.33 -10.04
C ASN A 141 -7.02 -9.97 -9.24
N PHE A 142 -7.61 -9.19 -8.33
CA PHE A 142 -8.59 -9.66 -7.37
C PHE A 142 -10.02 -9.27 -7.77
N ALA A 143 -10.95 -10.22 -7.69
CA ALA A 143 -12.36 -9.91 -7.79
C ALA A 143 -12.92 -9.47 -6.41
N PRO A 144 -14.00 -8.66 -6.38
CA PRO A 144 -14.58 -8.20 -5.10
C PRO A 144 -15.03 -9.32 -4.17
N ASP A 145 -15.52 -10.45 -4.72
CA ASP A 145 -15.96 -11.62 -3.96
C ASP A 145 -14.80 -12.42 -3.36
N GLU A 146 -13.62 -12.39 -3.97
CA GLU A 146 -12.42 -13.04 -3.46
C GLU A 146 -11.87 -12.36 -2.21
N LEU A 147 -12.06 -11.06 -2.11
CA LEU A 147 -11.66 -10.27 -0.93
C LEU A 147 -12.43 -10.67 0.31
N ASN A 148 -13.73 -11.02 0.16
CA ASN A 148 -14.52 -11.54 1.26
C ASN A 148 -14.01 -12.89 1.79
N GLN A 149 -13.28 -13.65 0.99
CA GLN A 149 -12.65 -14.89 1.43
C GLN A 149 -11.37 -14.61 2.22
N LEU A 150 -10.58 -13.61 1.80
CA LEU A 150 -9.38 -13.17 2.52
C LEU A 150 -9.71 -12.65 3.92
N SER A 151 -10.78 -11.87 4.05
CA SER A 151 -11.23 -11.36 5.36
C SER A 151 -11.71 -12.45 6.33
N LYS A 152 -12.16 -13.61 5.81
CA LYS A 152 -12.58 -14.77 6.62
C LYS A 152 -11.44 -15.69 7.02
N MET A 153 -10.26 -15.55 6.39
CA MET A 153 -9.08 -16.40 6.66
C MET A 153 -8.20 -15.87 7.81
N GLY A 154 -8.70 -14.90 8.58
CA GLY A 154 -8.08 -14.53 9.86
C GLY A 154 -7.05 -13.41 9.76
N MET A 155 -7.51 -12.32 9.26
CA MET A 155 -6.99 -11.01 9.68
C MET A 155 -7.98 -10.37 10.64
#